data_4bcd71e23203ef7d9e9baf3d9de86aaf
#
_entry.id   4bcd71e23203ef7d9e9baf3d9de86aaf
#
_cell.length_a   1.000
_cell.length_b   1.000
_cell.length_c   1.000
_cell.angle_alpha   90.00
_cell.angle_beta   90.00
_cell.angle_gamma   90.00
#
_symmetry.space_group_name_H-M   'P 1'
#
loop_
_entity.id
_entity.type
_entity.pdbx_description
1 polymer ?
#
loop_
_entity_poly.entity_id
_entity_poly.type
_entity_poly.pdbx_seq_one_letter_code
_entity_poly.pdbx_strand_id
1 'polypeptide(L)'
;MTEMRSSVKGIFWFYGLLLTTTISGVCGDIEPNFMSVRKNVTREYKSEGEIPTQKYFHEAKFNHHYDGRYARSFFISNPDVLTRLRYANASLPDTKVILYLSDLIRTYFTTMNTIGAETWIMHGTLLAWWWNQKIFPWDDDLDVQISEATIHFLAEYYNMTEHYFDIPNVDGGRTYMLEVNPNYVVKSERDTLNKIDARWIDMSSGLFIDITAVRKDEAKRQNGHPEALMCKDKHHYEESDIFPLRDSLFEGVPVKIPYAYTYLVEEEYGPKALTRTSFYGHIFNEHTKIWESAV
;
A
#
# COMPACT_ATOMS: atom_id res chain seq x y z
N MET A 1 14.15 -54.38 -56.87
CA MET A 1 15.13 -55.00 -55.99
C MET A 1 15.32 -54.06 -54.79
N THR A 2 14.76 -54.51 -53.72
CA THR A 2 15.23 -54.59 -52.35
C THR A 2 15.40 -53.22 -51.64
N GLU A 3 14.34 -52.82 -50.96
CA GLU A 3 14.15 -52.76 -49.52
C GLU A 3 15.38 -52.39 -48.65
N MET A 4 15.25 -51.35 -47.96
CA MET A 4 15.43 -51.45 -46.45
C MET A 4 14.75 -50.29 -45.74
N ARG A 5 13.75 -50.64 -44.94
CA ARG A 5 13.14 -49.81 -43.91
C ARG A 5 14.12 -49.64 -42.75
N SER A 6 14.25 -48.45 -42.27
CA SER A 6 14.72 -48.25 -40.91
C SER A 6 13.85 -47.19 -40.24
N SER A 7 13.08 -47.68 -39.31
CA SER A 7 12.27 -46.92 -38.35
C SER A 7 13.18 -46.33 -37.34
N VAL A 8 13.25 -44.99 -37.24
CA VAL A 8 13.82 -44.30 -36.09
C VAL A 8 12.69 -43.58 -35.37
N LYS A 9 12.29 -44.15 -34.27
CA LYS A 9 11.42 -43.46 -33.27
C LYS A 9 12.23 -42.35 -32.66
N GLY A 10 12.03 -41.13 -33.13
CA GLY A 10 12.50 -39.92 -32.46
C GLY A 10 11.62 -39.63 -31.29
N ILE A 11 12.13 -39.89 -30.09
CA ILE A 11 11.56 -39.37 -28.84
C ILE A 11 11.87 -37.89 -28.84
N PHE A 12 10.87 -37.07 -29.16
CA PHE A 12 10.93 -35.64 -28.91
C PHE A 12 10.76 -35.43 -27.40
N TRP A 13 11.88 -35.25 -26.71
CA TRP A 13 11.90 -34.58 -25.40
C TRP A 13 11.63 -33.11 -25.65
N PHE A 14 10.38 -32.68 -25.43
CA PHE A 14 10.09 -31.28 -25.19
C PHE A 14 10.77 -30.92 -23.85
N TYR A 15 11.98 -30.44 -23.94
CA TYR A 15 12.50 -29.55 -22.87
C TYR A 15 11.65 -28.28 -22.94
N GLY A 16 10.57 -28.30 -22.20
CA GLY A 16 9.96 -27.05 -21.76
C GLY A 16 11.03 -26.31 -20.95
N LEU A 17 11.74 -25.41 -21.61
CA LEU A 17 12.47 -24.37 -20.93
C LEU A 17 11.40 -23.56 -20.18
N LEU A 18 11.08 -23.95 -18.96
CA LEU A 18 10.54 -23.01 -17.97
C LEU A 18 11.64 -21.96 -17.86
N LEU A 19 11.48 -20.88 -18.61
CA LEU A 19 12.06 -19.60 -18.21
C LEU A 19 11.35 -19.21 -16.92
N THR A 20 11.78 -19.82 -15.83
CA THR A 20 11.72 -19.16 -14.54
C THR A 20 12.66 -17.96 -14.69
N THR A 21 12.15 -16.89 -15.25
CA THR A 21 12.71 -15.58 -14.95
C THR A 21 12.58 -15.46 -13.45
N THR A 22 13.63 -15.85 -12.77
CA THR A 22 13.81 -15.48 -11.38
C THR A 22 13.74 -13.96 -11.36
N ILE A 23 12.59 -13.44 -10.92
CA ILE A 23 12.42 -12.05 -10.49
C ILE A 23 13.24 -11.87 -9.20
N SER A 24 14.41 -12.51 -9.11
CA SER A 24 15.28 -12.50 -7.95
C SER A 24 16.10 -11.23 -7.81
N GLY A 25 15.89 -10.25 -8.68
CA GLY A 25 16.59 -8.96 -8.59
C GLY A 25 15.77 -7.83 -8.02
N VAL A 26 14.45 -8.00 -7.81
CA VAL A 26 13.56 -6.88 -7.47
C VAL A 26 12.84 -7.09 -6.15
N CYS A 27 12.64 -8.34 -5.72
CA CYS A 27 12.01 -8.67 -4.44
C CYS A 27 12.95 -9.47 -3.52
N GLY A 28 14.14 -9.84 -4.01
CA GLY A 28 15.09 -10.68 -3.28
C GLY A 28 15.77 -10.02 -2.07
N ASP A 29 15.54 -8.73 -1.91
CA ASP A 29 16.21 -7.94 -0.89
C ASP A 29 15.38 -7.79 0.41
N ILE A 30 14.14 -8.29 0.43
CA ILE A 30 13.27 -8.25 1.62
C ILE A 30 12.72 -9.65 1.86
N GLU A 31 13.20 -10.31 2.89
CA GLU A 31 12.69 -11.62 3.29
C GLU A 31 11.61 -11.46 4.38
N PRO A 32 10.35 -11.86 4.09
CA PRO A 32 9.30 -11.79 5.10
C PRO A 32 9.45 -12.90 6.12
N ASN A 33 9.65 -12.56 7.37
CA ASN A 33 9.58 -13.52 8.49
C ASN A 33 8.20 -13.48 9.18
N PHE A 34 7.18 -13.51 8.36
CA PHE A 34 5.78 -13.37 8.75
C PHE A 34 5.36 -14.33 9.88
N MET A 35 5.75 -15.61 9.78
CA MET A 35 5.26 -16.63 10.73
C MET A 35 5.90 -16.56 12.10
N SER A 36 7.12 -16.04 12.21
CA SER A 36 7.81 -15.94 13.49
C SER A 36 7.29 -14.80 14.34
N VAL A 37 6.91 -13.71 13.71
CA VAL A 37 6.44 -12.51 14.40
C VAL A 37 4.98 -12.67 14.87
N ARG A 38 4.15 -13.32 14.05
CA ARG A 38 2.75 -13.62 14.43
C ARG A 38 2.63 -14.41 15.74
N LYS A 39 3.62 -15.23 16.07
CA LYS A 39 3.62 -16.01 17.32
C LYS A 39 3.83 -15.16 18.57
N ASN A 40 4.45 -14.00 18.42
CA ASN A 40 4.80 -13.11 19.53
C ASN A 40 3.77 -12.01 19.75
N VAL A 41 2.81 -11.85 18.85
CA VAL A 41 1.68 -10.97 19.07
C VAL A 41 0.78 -11.65 20.08
N THR A 42 0.99 -11.37 21.34
CA THR A 42 -0.03 -11.60 22.37
C THR A 42 -1.20 -10.70 21.98
N ARG A 43 -2.21 -11.28 21.36
CA ARG A 43 -3.54 -10.70 21.38
C ARG A 43 -3.89 -10.53 22.84
N GLU A 44 -3.80 -9.33 23.37
CA GLU A 44 -4.63 -8.97 24.49
C GLU A 44 -6.07 -9.05 23.96
N TYR A 45 -6.66 -10.21 24.11
CA TYR A 45 -8.09 -10.38 23.97
C TYR A 45 -8.71 -9.51 25.05
N LYS A 46 -9.11 -8.33 24.68
CA LYS A 46 -10.13 -7.62 25.43
C LYS A 46 -11.35 -8.50 25.35
N SER A 47 -11.91 -8.81 26.51
CA SER A 47 -13.11 -9.62 26.65
C SER A 47 -14.17 -9.19 25.62
N GLU A 48 -14.88 -10.16 25.05
CA GLU A 48 -16.05 -9.88 24.22
C GLU A 48 -16.97 -8.90 24.98
N GLY A 49 -17.05 -7.67 24.50
CA GLY A 49 -17.86 -6.63 25.13
C GLY A 49 -17.15 -5.32 25.46
N GLU A 50 -15.82 -5.27 25.46
CA GLU A 50 -15.11 -3.99 25.54
C GLU A 50 -15.09 -3.32 24.17
N ILE A 51 -16.04 -2.41 23.97
CA ILE A 51 -15.98 -1.43 22.87
C ILE A 51 -14.68 -0.65 23.07
N PRO A 52 -13.82 -0.53 22.04
CA PRO A 52 -12.62 0.29 22.15
C PRO A 52 -13.01 1.68 22.62
N THR A 53 -12.45 2.12 23.74
CA THR A 53 -12.67 3.46 24.28
C THR A 53 -12.11 4.55 23.35
N GLN A 54 -11.37 4.16 22.32
CA GLN A 54 -10.80 4.99 21.28
C GLN A 54 -11.81 5.22 20.18
N LYS A 55 -12.16 6.47 19.95
CA LYS A 55 -13.06 6.84 18.87
C LYS A 55 -12.42 6.55 17.50
N TYR A 56 -11.14 6.87 17.35
CA TYR A 56 -10.33 6.61 16.15
C TYR A 56 -8.98 6.03 16.56
N PHE A 57 -8.42 5.15 15.75
CA PHE A 57 -7.16 4.48 16.08
C PHE A 57 -5.96 5.46 16.19
N HIS A 58 -5.93 6.53 15.42
CA HIS A 58 -4.90 7.56 15.51
C HIS A 58 -5.23 8.64 16.57
N GLU A 59 -6.49 8.96 16.80
CA GLU A 59 -6.91 9.97 17.77
C GLU A 59 -6.48 9.61 19.19
N ALA A 60 -6.58 8.35 19.53
CA ALA A 60 -6.26 7.88 20.86
C ALA A 60 -4.78 7.95 21.22
N LYS A 61 -3.92 7.93 20.23
CA LYS A 61 -2.47 7.83 20.45
C LYS A 61 -1.74 9.12 20.14
N PHE A 62 -2.21 9.87 19.14
CA PHE A 62 -1.44 10.92 18.53
C PHE A 62 -2.20 12.20 18.26
N ASN A 63 -3.40 12.34 18.77
CA ASN A 63 -4.39 13.22 18.21
C ASN A 63 -4.73 12.84 16.75
N HIS A 64 -5.81 13.37 16.25
CA HIS A 64 -6.34 13.09 14.92
C HIS A 64 -5.47 13.58 13.74
N HIS A 65 -4.31 14.11 14.01
CA HIS A 65 -3.35 14.57 13.01
C HIS A 65 -2.09 13.73 12.95
N TYR A 66 -2.07 12.58 13.63
CA TYR A 66 -0.87 11.76 13.57
C TYR A 66 -0.71 11.14 12.19
N ASP A 67 0.42 11.42 11.58
CA ASP A 67 1.06 10.61 10.58
C ASP A 67 2.58 10.73 10.69
N GLY A 68 3.32 9.82 10.08
CA GLY A 68 4.78 9.82 10.14
C GLY A 68 5.40 11.10 9.59
N ARG A 69 4.73 11.77 8.66
CA ARG A 69 5.14 13.04 8.05
C ARG A 69 5.04 14.17 9.04
N TYR A 70 3.93 14.30 9.73
CA TYR A 70 3.72 15.32 10.76
C TYR A 70 4.57 15.07 12.00
N ALA A 71 4.92 13.83 12.29
CA ALA A 71 5.82 13.52 13.39
C ALA A 71 7.12 14.32 13.29
N ARG A 72 7.66 14.53 12.11
CA ARG A 72 8.87 15.32 11.88
C ARG A 72 8.72 16.78 12.27
N SER A 73 7.59 17.38 11.99
CA SER A 73 7.30 18.79 12.33
C SER A 73 7.02 18.95 13.80
N PHE A 74 6.34 18.03 14.42
CA PHE A 74 6.01 18.06 15.84
C PHE A 74 7.21 17.78 16.74
N PHE A 75 8.18 17.00 16.31
CA PHE A 75 9.41 16.72 17.03
C PHE A 75 10.18 17.99 17.38
N ILE A 76 10.12 19.00 16.52
CA ILE A 76 10.87 20.25 16.68
C ILE A 76 10.18 21.20 17.64
N SER A 77 8.85 21.13 17.78
CA SER A 77 8.07 22.16 18.43
C SER A 77 7.38 21.76 19.74
N ASN A 78 7.22 20.47 20.05
CA ASN A 78 6.50 20.04 21.24
C ASN A 78 6.97 18.67 21.80
N PRO A 79 7.79 18.67 22.88
CA PRO A 79 8.26 17.45 23.55
C PRO A 79 7.14 16.54 24.08
N ASP A 80 5.98 17.09 24.42
CA ASP A 80 4.84 16.31 24.94
C ASP A 80 4.21 15.43 23.85
N VAL A 81 4.34 15.82 22.59
CA VAL A 81 3.89 15.00 21.45
C VAL A 81 4.80 13.80 21.24
N LEU A 82 6.10 13.93 21.55
CA LEU A 82 7.06 12.81 21.48
C LEU A 82 6.66 11.63 22.34
N THR A 83 6.16 11.88 23.54
CA THR A 83 5.70 10.81 24.44
C THR A 83 4.44 10.12 23.94
N ARG A 84 3.74 10.74 23.00
CA ARG A 84 2.51 10.21 22.37
C ARG A 84 2.78 9.50 21.04
N LEU A 85 3.95 9.73 20.42
CA LEU A 85 4.32 9.08 19.15
C LEU A 85 4.82 7.65 19.43
N ARG A 86 3.95 6.70 19.20
CA ARG A 86 4.21 5.29 19.54
C ARG A 86 5.36 4.68 18.75
N TYR A 87 5.55 5.13 17.52
CA TYR A 87 6.48 4.51 16.57
C TYR A 87 7.59 5.44 16.05
N ALA A 88 7.58 6.71 16.37
CA ALA A 88 8.58 7.65 15.90
C ALA A 88 9.50 8.10 17.04
N ASN A 89 10.71 7.56 17.09
CA ASN A 89 11.71 7.93 18.09
C ASN A 89 12.54 9.15 17.68
N ALA A 90 12.60 9.46 16.38
CA ALA A 90 13.32 10.60 15.82
C ALA A 90 12.76 10.97 14.44
N SER A 91 12.92 12.22 14.03
CA SER A 91 12.59 12.62 12.67
C SER A 91 13.53 11.99 11.66
N LEU A 92 12.98 11.47 10.56
CA LEU A 92 13.78 11.02 9.44
C LEU A 92 14.38 12.21 8.70
N PRO A 93 15.67 12.15 8.31
CA PRO A 93 16.20 13.07 7.33
C PRO A 93 15.44 12.96 6.01
N ASP A 94 15.13 14.09 5.37
CA ASP A 94 14.36 14.10 4.11
C ASP A 94 15.01 13.23 3.02
N THR A 95 16.34 13.15 3.01
CA THR A 95 17.10 12.28 2.09
C THR A 95 16.82 10.78 2.24
N LYS A 96 16.22 10.36 3.35
CA LYS A 96 15.90 8.94 3.62
C LYS A 96 14.42 8.61 3.42
N VAL A 97 13.54 9.60 3.30
CA VAL A 97 12.09 9.37 3.24
C VAL A 97 11.71 8.43 2.12
N ILE A 98 12.19 8.68 0.91
CA ILE A 98 11.89 7.83 -0.26
C ILE A 98 12.34 6.38 -0.06
N LEU A 99 13.48 6.15 0.58
CA LEU A 99 13.95 4.79 0.87
C LEU A 99 12.99 4.07 1.83
N TYR A 100 12.54 4.77 2.87
CA TYR A 100 11.59 4.20 3.84
C TYR A 100 10.21 3.97 3.21
N LEU A 101 9.75 4.87 2.34
CA LEU A 101 8.51 4.69 1.60
C LEU A 101 8.60 3.52 0.60
N SER A 102 9.75 3.36 -0.07
CA SER A 102 10.01 2.19 -0.92
C SER A 102 9.94 0.89 -0.13
N ASP A 103 10.55 0.83 1.06
CA ASP A 103 10.49 -0.35 1.92
C ASP A 103 9.07 -0.59 2.45
N LEU A 104 8.34 0.47 2.80
CA LEU A 104 6.93 0.39 3.21
C LEU A 104 6.06 -0.27 2.13
N ILE A 105 6.13 0.22 0.90
CA ILE A 105 5.27 -0.31 -0.17
C ILE A 105 5.65 -1.75 -0.54
N ARG A 106 6.93 -2.07 -0.56
CA ARG A 106 7.44 -3.41 -0.84
C ARG A 106 6.99 -4.41 0.21
N THR A 107 7.18 -4.08 1.49
CA THR A 107 6.77 -4.96 2.60
C THR A 107 5.26 -5.13 2.68
N TYR A 108 4.50 -4.06 2.44
CA TYR A 108 3.05 -4.10 2.36
C TYR A 108 2.56 -5.08 1.29
N PHE A 109 2.95 -4.90 0.04
CA PHE A 109 2.48 -5.78 -1.05
C PHE A 109 2.99 -7.20 -0.91
N THR A 110 4.21 -7.40 -0.41
CA THR A 110 4.72 -8.74 -0.09
C THR A 110 3.83 -9.43 0.93
N THR A 111 3.44 -8.72 2.00
CA THR A 111 2.56 -9.26 3.03
C THR A 111 1.17 -9.54 2.47
N MET A 112 0.54 -8.57 1.80
CA MET A 112 -0.83 -8.72 1.26
C MET A 112 -0.90 -9.86 0.25
N ASN A 113 0.07 -9.98 -0.64
CA ASN A 113 0.15 -11.10 -1.59
C ASN A 113 0.31 -12.45 -0.87
N THR A 114 1.12 -12.50 0.19
CA THR A 114 1.37 -13.74 0.95
C THR A 114 0.13 -14.21 1.69
N ILE A 115 -0.67 -13.30 2.23
CA ILE A 115 -1.90 -13.64 2.96
C ILE A 115 -3.14 -13.72 2.08
N GLY A 116 -3.01 -13.42 0.78
CA GLY A 116 -4.11 -13.43 -0.18
C GLY A 116 -5.11 -12.28 -0.01
N ALA A 117 -4.67 -11.16 0.55
CA ALA A 117 -5.49 -9.97 0.72
C ALA A 117 -5.49 -9.13 -0.57
N GLU A 118 -6.68 -8.90 -1.15
CA GLU A 118 -6.82 -8.08 -2.34
C GLU A 118 -6.62 -6.60 -2.02
N THR A 119 -5.70 -5.96 -2.72
CA THR A 119 -5.36 -4.54 -2.55
C THR A 119 -4.81 -3.95 -3.84
N TRP A 120 -4.91 -2.65 -4.01
CA TRP A 120 -4.38 -1.92 -5.15
C TRP A 120 -3.87 -0.54 -4.75
N ILE A 121 -2.94 0.02 -5.53
CA ILE A 121 -2.48 1.41 -5.35
C ILE A 121 -3.53 2.38 -5.86
N MET A 122 -3.67 3.54 -5.19
CA MET A 122 -4.65 4.55 -5.53
C MET A 122 -4.12 5.97 -5.27
N HIS A 123 -4.86 6.97 -5.64
CA HIS A 123 -4.59 8.38 -5.37
C HIS A 123 -3.20 8.84 -5.88
N GLY A 124 -2.43 9.56 -5.08
CA GLY A 124 -1.10 10.04 -5.42
C GLY A 124 -0.13 8.90 -5.78
N THR A 125 -0.24 7.76 -5.13
CA THR A 125 0.55 6.56 -5.43
C THR A 125 0.23 6.00 -6.83
N LEU A 126 -1.05 6.03 -7.25
CA LEU A 126 -1.45 5.63 -8.60
C LEU A 126 -0.94 6.62 -9.67
N LEU A 127 -0.98 7.93 -9.38
CA LEU A 127 -0.42 8.95 -10.26
C LEU A 127 1.11 8.77 -10.41
N ALA A 128 1.82 8.49 -9.34
CA ALA A 128 3.25 8.20 -9.38
C ALA A 128 3.57 6.95 -10.21
N TRP A 129 2.77 5.90 -10.05
CA TRP A 129 2.84 4.71 -10.88
C TRP A 129 2.63 5.04 -12.38
N TRP A 130 1.65 5.86 -12.68
CA TRP A 130 1.33 6.23 -14.06
C TRP A 130 2.53 6.88 -14.77
N TRP A 131 3.29 7.71 -14.07
CA TRP A 131 4.46 8.39 -14.63
C TRP A 131 5.64 7.46 -14.91
N ASN A 132 6.07 6.68 -13.95
CA ASN A 132 7.28 5.87 -14.09
C ASN A 132 7.38 4.68 -13.16
N GLN A 133 6.28 4.28 -12.52
CA GLN A 133 6.22 3.16 -11.57
C GLN A 133 7.12 3.37 -10.33
N LYS A 134 7.39 4.61 -9.98
CA LYS A 134 8.21 5.02 -8.85
C LYS A 134 7.48 6.03 -7.99
N ILE A 135 7.82 6.06 -6.70
CA ILE A 135 7.39 7.12 -5.79
C ILE A 135 7.93 8.45 -6.29
N PHE A 136 7.11 9.49 -6.27
CA PHE A 136 7.58 10.83 -6.62
C PHE A 136 8.64 11.31 -5.64
N PRO A 137 9.71 12.00 -6.10
CA PRO A 137 10.80 12.44 -5.21
C PRO A 137 10.37 13.49 -4.17
N TRP A 138 9.22 14.12 -4.35
CA TRP A 138 8.63 15.08 -3.40
C TRP A 138 7.55 14.47 -2.52
N ASP A 139 7.23 13.21 -2.73
CA ASP A 139 6.15 12.53 -2.02
C ASP A 139 6.60 12.09 -0.63
N ASP A 140 5.71 12.14 0.31
CA ASP A 140 5.98 11.73 1.69
C ASP A 140 4.89 10.84 2.29
N ASP A 141 3.94 10.39 1.46
CA ASP A 141 2.88 9.44 1.81
C ASP A 141 2.62 8.41 0.70
N LEU A 142 1.88 7.40 1.07
CA LEU A 142 1.44 6.33 0.17
C LEU A 142 -0.01 5.96 0.50
N ASP A 143 -0.80 5.79 -0.54
CA ASP A 143 -2.21 5.43 -0.45
C ASP A 143 -2.48 4.14 -1.20
N VAL A 144 -3.25 3.27 -0.55
CA VAL A 144 -3.75 2.04 -1.16
C VAL A 144 -5.22 1.86 -0.83
N GLN A 145 -5.89 1.09 -1.66
CA GLN A 145 -7.27 0.69 -1.41
C GLN A 145 -7.40 -0.82 -1.32
N ILE A 146 -8.44 -1.23 -0.62
CA ILE A 146 -8.85 -2.63 -0.44
C ILE A 146 -10.36 -2.75 -0.58
N SER A 147 -10.86 -3.96 -0.82
CA SER A 147 -12.30 -4.21 -0.80
C SER A 147 -12.86 -4.23 0.63
N GLU A 148 -14.18 -4.05 0.78
CA GLU A 148 -14.86 -4.22 2.07
C GLU A 148 -14.64 -5.61 2.66
N ALA A 149 -14.61 -6.65 1.84
CA ALA A 149 -14.32 -8.01 2.29
C ALA A 149 -12.90 -8.13 2.85
N THR A 150 -11.94 -7.46 2.21
CA THR A 150 -10.55 -7.46 2.67
C THR A 150 -10.39 -6.75 4.01
N ILE A 151 -11.04 -5.59 4.24
CA ILE A 151 -10.89 -4.90 5.55
C ILE A 151 -11.48 -5.74 6.69
N HIS A 152 -12.59 -6.45 6.48
CA HIS A 152 -13.13 -7.38 7.46
C HIS A 152 -12.16 -8.53 7.76
N PHE A 153 -11.57 -9.11 6.73
CA PHE A 153 -10.55 -10.15 6.87
C PHE A 153 -9.32 -9.68 7.65
N LEU A 154 -8.81 -8.49 7.32
CA LEU A 154 -7.67 -7.91 8.01
C LEU A 154 -8.00 -7.57 9.48
N ALA A 155 -9.19 -7.06 9.74
CA ALA A 155 -9.64 -6.73 11.10
C ALA A 155 -9.73 -7.97 11.98
N GLU A 156 -10.26 -9.07 11.45
CA GLU A 156 -10.46 -10.31 12.20
C GLU A 156 -9.16 -11.06 12.48
N TYR A 157 -8.26 -11.14 11.46
CA TYR A 157 -7.12 -12.04 11.53
C TYR A 157 -5.77 -11.35 11.67
N TYR A 158 -5.65 -10.08 11.28
CA TYR A 158 -4.35 -9.41 11.14
C TYR A 158 -4.24 -8.09 11.89
N ASN A 159 -5.29 -7.63 12.56
CA ASN A 159 -5.21 -6.40 13.34
C ASN A 159 -4.15 -6.51 14.44
N MET A 160 -3.31 -5.51 14.58
CA MET A 160 -2.19 -5.44 15.53
C MET A 160 -1.15 -6.55 15.35
N THR A 161 -1.01 -7.10 14.14
CA THR A 161 0.08 -8.04 13.83
C THR A 161 1.34 -7.32 13.43
N GLU A 162 2.46 -7.80 13.95
CA GLU A 162 3.80 -7.32 13.60
C GLU A 162 4.45 -8.26 12.58
N HIS A 163 5.16 -7.65 11.62
CA HIS A 163 5.79 -8.33 10.50
C HIS A 163 7.24 -7.87 10.40
N TYR A 164 8.15 -8.79 10.61
CA TYR A 164 9.58 -8.52 10.52
C TYR A 164 10.08 -8.80 9.10
N PHE A 165 10.97 -7.93 8.62
CA PHE A 165 11.66 -8.06 7.34
C PHE A 165 13.14 -7.79 7.50
N ASP A 166 13.96 -8.67 6.94
CA ASP A 166 15.35 -8.36 6.69
C ASP A 166 15.46 -7.41 5.52
N ILE A 167 16.00 -6.22 5.76
CA ILE A 167 16.14 -5.18 4.76
C ILE A 167 17.63 -4.96 4.48
N PRO A 168 18.08 -5.01 3.23
CA PRO A 168 19.48 -4.82 2.88
C PRO A 168 20.04 -3.51 3.45
N ASN A 169 21.21 -3.61 4.04
CA ASN A 169 21.93 -2.48 4.66
C ASN A 169 21.21 -1.84 5.86
N VAL A 170 20.26 -2.56 6.46
CA VAL A 170 19.61 -2.16 7.72
C VAL A 170 19.93 -3.21 8.77
N ASP A 171 20.86 -2.88 9.67
CA ASP A 171 21.22 -3.79 10.76
C ASP A 171 19.99 -4.08 11.64
N GLY A 172 19.70 -5.39 11.82
CA GLY A 172 18.55 -5.82 12.61
C GLY A 172 17.21 -5.72 11.89
N GLY A 173 17.19 -5.45 10.57
CA GLY A 173 15.97 -5.40 9.77
C GLY A 173 14.97 -4.32 10.23
N ARG A 174 13.69 -4.47 9.84
CA ARG A 174 12.60 -3.59 10.30
C ARG A 174 11.34 -4.39 10.61
N THR A 175 10.59 -3.87 11.57
CA THR A 175 9.27 -4.40 11.93
C THR A 175 8.18 -3.43 11.49
N TYR A 176 7.18 -3.98 10.85
CA TYR A 176 5.99 -3.26 10.41
C TYR A 176 4.76 -3.78 11.14
N MET A 177 3.79 -2.91 11.37
CA MET A 177 2.54 -3.29 12.03
C MET A 177 1.35 -2.97 11.15
N LEU A 178 0.42 -3.91 11.05
CA LEU A 178 -0.91 -3.64 10.52
C LEU A 178 -1.83 -3.23 11.67
N GLU A 179 -2.34 -2.00 11.62
CA GLU A 179 -3.32 -1.50 12.59
C GLU A 179 -4.62 -1.15 11.87
N VAL A 180 -5.73 -1.79 12.29
CA VAL A 180 -7.07 -1.52 11.76
C VAL A 180 -7.78 -0.52 12.65
N ASN A 181 -8.40 0.48 12.05
CA ASN A 181 -9.22 1.46 12.75
C ASN A 181 -10.42 0.77 13.42
N PRO A 182 -10.63 0.90 14.74
CA PRO A 182 -11.75 0.26 15.43
C PRO A 182 -13.12 0.69 14.90
N ASN A 183 -13.21 1.82 14.21
CA ASN A 183 -14.42 2.32 13.57
C ASN A 183 -14.46 2.08 12.05
N TYR A 184 -13.73 1.08 11.56
CA TYR A 184 -13.72 0.75 10.14
C TYR A 184 -15.10 0.34 9.60
N VAL A 185 -16.00 -0.16 10.43
CA VAL A 185 -17.37 -0.54 10.06
C VAL A 185 -18.30 0.67 9.87
N VAL A 186 -17.92 1.83 10.37
CA VAL A 186 -18.73 3.06 10.26
C VAL A 186 -18.51 3.68 8.89
N LYS A 187 -19.52 3.61 8.03
CA LYS A 187 -19.45 4.03 6.61
C LYS A 187 -19.76 5.51 6.37
N SER A 188 -19.73 6.34 7.40
CA SER A 188 -20.13 7.74 7.28
C SER A 188 -19.01 8.62 6.75
N GLU A 189 -19.26 9.36 5.68
CA GLU A 189 -18.39 10.40 5.15
C GLU A 189 -18.47 11.72 5.94
N ARG A 190 -19.40 11.82 6.89
CA ARG A 190 -19.60 13.02 7.70
C ARG A 190 -18.54 13.20 8.76
N ASP A 191 -17.94 12.10 9.18
CA ASP A 191 -16.90 12.10 10.20
C ASP A 191 -15.51 12.24 9.54
N THR A 192 -15.03 13.47 9.51
CA THR A 192 -13.76 13.82 8.85
C THR A 192 -12.53 13.23 9.54
N LEU A 193 -12.69 12.68 10.75
CA LEU A 193 -11.61 12.01 11.49
C LEU A 193 -11.59 10.49 11.26
N ASN A 194 -12.67 9.94 10.68
CA ASN A 194 -12.79 8.51 10.41
C ASN A 194 -12.72 8.20 8.90
N LYS A 195 -11.67 8.67 8.23
CA LYS A 195 -11.45 8.46 6.80
C LYS A 195 -10.70 7.17 6.51
N ILE A 196 -9.63 6.93 7.25
CA ILE A 196 -8.71 5.82 7.03
C ILE A 196 -9.19 4.59 7.78
N ASP A 197 -9.18 3.44 7.10
CA ASP A 197 -9.66 2.18 7.63
C ASP A 197 -8.58 1.34 8.31
N ALA A 198 -7.34 1.41 7.81
CA ALA A 198 -6.20 0.74 8.40
C ALA A 198 -4.89 1.46 8.04
N ARG A 199 -3.80 1.05 8.66
CA ARG A 199 -2.45 1.53 8.38
C ARG A 199 -1.44 0.39 8.40
N TRP A 200 -0.51 0.45 7.48
CA TRP A 200 0.71 -0.33 7.51
C TRP A 200 1.84 0.58 7.98
N ILE A 201 2.39 0.31 9.15
CA ILE A 201 3.21 1.26 9.90
C ILE A 201 4.63 0.71 10.05
N ASP A 202 5.64 1.46 9.63
CA ASP A 202 7.03 1.20 10.02
C ASP A 202 7.23 1.59 11.48
N MET A 203 7.44 0.60 12.33
CA MET A 203 7.57 0.81 13.79
C MET A 203 8.85 1.55 14.18
N SER A 204 9.82 1.67 13.29
CA SER A 204 11.07 2.38 13.55
C SER A 204 10.98 3.88 13.25
N SER A 205 10.25 4.26 12.21
CA SER A 205 10.16 5.63 11.72
C SER A 205 8.81 6.30 12.00
N GLY A 206 7.75 5.51 12.19
CA GLY A 206 6.39 5.99 12.29
C GLY A 206 5.77 6.39 10.95
N LEU A 207 6.48 6.21 9.82
CA LEU A 207 5.88 6.35 8.50
C LEU A 207 4.89 5.22 8.26
N PHE A 208 3.86 5.50 7.46
CA PHE A 208 2.82 4.51 7.19
C PHE A 208 2.20 4.68 5.80
N ILE A 209 1.53 3.63 5.37
CA ILE A 209 0.62 3.63 4.24
C ILE A 209 -0.80 3.80 4.79
N ASP A 210 -1.55 4.73 4.25
CA ASP A 210 -2.98 4.86 4.52
C ASP A 210 -3.76 3.87 3.64
N ILE A 211 -4.63 3.09 4.30
CA ILE A 211 -5.43 2.04 3.68
C ILE A 211 -6.91 2.44 3.79
N THR A 212 -7.55 2.67 2.66
CA THR A 212 -8.98 2.97 2.57
C THR A 212 -9.75 1.79 1.97
N ALA A 213 -10.91 1.49 2.51
CA ALA A 213 -11.74 0.40 1.99
C ALA A 213 -12.84 0.93 1.07
N VAL A 214 -12.93 0.34 -0.11
CA VAL A 214 -13.99 0.61 -1.09
C VAL A 214 -15.19 -0.28 -0.77
N ARG A 215 -16.36 0.32 -0.72
CA ARG A 215 -17.63 -0.26 -0.30
C ARG A 215 -18.75 0.07 -1.27
N LYS A 216 -19.82 -0.69 -1.21
CA LYS A 216 -21.06 -0.33 -1.92
C LYS A 216 -21.62 0.98 -1.38
N ASP A 217 -21.90 1.93 -2.27
CA ASP A 217 -22.67 3.12 -1.94
C ASP A 217 -24.17 2.79 -1.97
N GLU A 218 -24.68 2.33 -0.84
CA GLU A 218 -26.06 1.87 -0.73
C GLU A 218 -27.08 2.99 -1.08
N ALA A 219 -26.75 4.23 -0.77
CA ALA A 219 -27.62 5.37 -1.07
C ALA A 219 -27.70 5.62 -2.58
N LYS A 220 -26.59 5.65 -3.30
CA LYS A 220 -26.59 5.79 -4.75
C LYS A 220 -27.18 4.57 -5.45
N ARG A 221 -26.92 3.37 -4.95
CA ARG A 221 -27.48 2.12 -5.50
C ARG A 221 -29.00 2.09 -5.45
N GLN A 222 -29.60 2.57 -4.36
CA GLN A 222 -31.05 2.71 -4.24
C GLN A 222 -31.63 3.80 -5.14
N ASN A 223 -30.82 4.77 -5.56
CA ASN A 223 -31.20 5.87 -6.42
C ASN A 223 -30.88 5.64 -7.92
N GLY A 224 -30.72 4.40 -8.34
CA GLY A 224 -30.57 4.04 -9.74
C GLY A 224 -29.12 3.89 -10.26
N HIS A 225 -28.13 3.86 -9.37
CA HIS A 225 -26.73 3.59 -9.67
C HIS A 225 -26.29 2.24 -9.10
N PRO A 226 -26.67 1.10 -9.73
CA PRO A 226 -26.50 -0.23 -9.11
C PRO A 226 -25.04 -0.63 -8.86
N GLU A 227 -24.10 -0.03 -9.56
CA GLU A 227 -22.67 -0.33 -9.48
C GLU A 227 -21.89 0.69 -8.63
N ALA A 228 -22.57 1.66 -8.01
CA ALA A 228 -21.90 2.71 -7.26
C ALA A 228 -21.12 2.17 -6.05
N LEU A 229 -19.86 2.61 -5.95
CA LEU A 229 -18.94 2.34 -4.85
C LEU A 229 -18.54 3.67 -4.20
N MET A 230 -18.06 3.56 -2.95
CA MET A 230 -17.57 4.72 -2.20
C MET A 230 -16.47 4.31 -1.23
N CYS A 231 -15.65 5.27 -0.82
CA CYS A 231 -14.83 5.16 0.38
C CYS A 231 -15.15 6.32 1.36
N LYS A 232 -14.75 6.17 2.62
CA LYS A 232 -15.03 7.18 3.66
C LYS A 232 -14.36 8.54 3.42
N ASP A 233 -13.33 8.57 2.58
CA ASP A 233 -12.65 9.81 2.19
C ASP A 233 -13.30 10.54 1.02
N LYS A 234 -14.62 10.31 0.81
CA LYS A 234 -15.48 11.03 -0.15
C LYS A 234 -15.16 10.77 -1.63
N HIS A 235 -14.44 9.72 -1.95
CA HIS A 235 -14.31 9.29 -3.33
C HIS A 235 -15.42 8.32 -3.68
N HIS A 236 -15.96 8.49 -4.88
CA HIS A 236 -17.04 7.69 -5.42
C HIS A 236 -16.59 7.11 -6.76
N TYR A 237 -16.96 5.86 -7.01
CA TYR A 237 -16.57 5.11 -8.19
C TYR A 237 -17.77 4.34 -8.72
N GLU A 238 -17.72 3.94 -9.98
CA GLU A 238 -18.50 2.82 -10.49
C GLU A 238 -17.66 1.53 -10.37
N GLU A 239 -18.29 0.38 -10.23
CA GLU A 239 -17.58 -0.91 -10.10
C GLU A 239 -16.65 -1.16 -11.28
N SER A 240 -17.04 -0.76 -12.49
CA SER A 240 -16.25 -0.84 -13.72
C SER A 240 -15.02 0.09 -13.76
N ASP A 241 -14.94 1.10 -12.90
CA ASP A 241 -13.74 1.95 -12.81
C ASP A 241 -12.61 1.21 -12.08
N ILE A 242 -12.97 0.41 -11.09
CA ILE A 242 -12.02 -0.31 -10.25
C ILE A 242 -11.74 -1.72 -10.79
N PHE A 243 -12.78 -2.46 -11.16
CA PHE A 243 -12.67 -3.89 -11.50
C PHE A 243 -12.90 -4.18 -12.99
N PRO A 244 -12.24 -5.24 -13.52
CA PRO A 244 -11.25 -6.10 -12.86
C PRO A 244 -9.93 -5.36 -12.63
N LEU A 245 -9.30 -5.60 -11.49
CA LEU A 245 -7.96 -5.08 -11.22
C LEU A 245 -6.95 -5.62 -12.23
N ARG A 246 -5.93 -4.81 -12.54
CA ARG A 246 -4.86 -5.17 -13.47
C ARG A 246 -3.56 -5.42 -12.72
N ASP A 247 -2.81 -6.40 -13.17
CA ASP A 247 -1.45 -6.66 -12.67
C ASP A 247 -0.47 -5.62 -13.18
N SER A 248 0.42 -5.17 -12.30
CA SER A 248 1.48 -4.24 -12.63
C SER A 248 2.67 -4.37 -11.67
N LEU A 249 3.62 -3.44 -11.79
CA LEU A 249 4.76 -3.29 -10.89
C LEU A 249 4.81 -1.85 -10.35
N PHE A 250 5.18 -1.71 -9.09
CA PHE A 250 5.49 -0.41 -8.48
C PHE A 250 6.63 -0.58 -7.48
N GLU A 251 7.63 0.30 -7.51
CA GLU A 251 8.86 0.14 -6.73
C GLU A 251 9.50 -1.25 -6.86
N GLY A 252 9.27 -1.90 -8.01
CA GLY A 252 9.81 -3.20 -8.34
C GLY A 252 9.09 -4.39 -7.73
N VAL A 253 7.96 -4.21 -7.05
CA VAL A 253 7.13 -5.31 -6.54
C VAL A 253 5.83 -5.46 -7.32
N PRO A 254 5.26 -6.67 -7.40
CA PRO A 254 3.96 -6.89 -7.99
C PRO A 254 2.87 -6.14 -7.21
N VAL A 255 2.09 -5.34 -7.93
CA VAL A 255 0.94 -4.59 -7.40
C VAL A 255 -0.27 -4.80 -8.29
N LYS A 256 -1.44 -4.42 -7.78
CA LYS A 256 -2.65 -4.24 -8.59
C LYS A 256 -2.93 -2.76 -8.78
N ILE A 257 -3.55 -2.45 -9.90
CA ILE A 257 -4.05 -1.11 -10.23
C ILE A 257 -5.52 -1.20 -10.67
N PRO A 258 -6.34 -0.16 -10.50
CA PRO A 258 -7.72 -0.16 -10.96
C PRO A 258 -7.81 -0.23 -12.49
N TYR A 259 -8.97 -0.66 -12.99
CA TYR A 259 -9.19 -0.85 -14.44
C TYR A 259 -9.07 0.44 -15.22
N ALA A 260 -9.76 1.48 -14.77
CA ALA A 260 -9.84 2.79 -15.42
C ALA A 260 -8.81 3.78 -14.86
N TYR A 261 -7.58 3.33 -14.58
CA TYR A 261 -6.55 4.09 -13.87
C TYR A 261 -6.30 5.49 -14.44
N THR A 262 -6.29 5.68 -15.77
CA THR A 262 -6.09 7.00 -16.39
C THR A 262 -7.25 7.94 -16.06
N TYR A 263 -8.49 7.46 -16.19
CA TYR A 263 -9.69 8.23 -15.86
C TYR A 263 -9.69 8.66 -14.39
N LEU A 264 -9.36 7.74 -13.48
CA LEU A 264 -9.35 8.01 -12.04
C LEU A 264 -8.33 9.08 -11.66
N VAL A 265 -7.11 9.02 -12.18
CA VAL A 265 -6.11 10.05 -11.90
C VAL A 265 -6.41 11.39 -12.60
N GLU A 266 -7.05 11.38 -13.77
CA GLU A 266 -7.51 12.61 -14.42
C GLU A 266 -8.66 13.26 -13.66
N GLU A 267 -9.61 12.48 -13.16
CA GLU A 267 -10.73 12.98 -12.37
C GLU A 267 -10.27 13.64 -11.08
N GLU A 268 -9.33 13.00 -10.38
CA GLU A 268 -8.83 13.47 -9.08
C GLU A 268 -7.85 14.66 -9.21
N TYR A 269 -6.89 14.59 -10.13
CA TYR A 269 -5.77 15.57 -10.25
C TYR A 269 -5.91 16.49 -11.47
N GLY A 270 -6.87 16.24 -12.33
CA GLY A 270 -7.07 16.94 -13.59
C GLY A 270 -6.12 16.50 -14.71
N PRO A 271 -6.46 16.76 -15.99
CA PRO A 271 -5.73 16.25 -17.16
C PRO A 271 -4.28 16.78 -17.24
N LYS A 272 -3.98 17.91 -16.63
CA LYS A 272 -2.61 18.45 -16.58
C LYS A 272 -1.67 17.62 -15.74
N ALA A 273 -2.17 16.85 -14.79
CA ALA A 273 -1.36 15.97 -13.96
C ALA A 273 -0.66 14.87 -14.77
N LEU A 274 -1.22 14.48 -15.90
CA LEU A 274 -0.67 13.45 -16.80
C LEU A 274 0.29 14.00 -17.86
N THR A 275 0.39 15.32 -18.01
CA THR A 275 1.18 15.93 -19.10
C THR A 275 2.19 16.96 -18.62
N ARG A 276 2.12 17.37 -17.37
CA ARG A 276 2.98 18.42 -16.83
C ARG A 276 4.34 17.84 -16.42
N THR A 277 5.38 18.13 -17.17
CA THR A 277 6.76 17.65 -16.97
C THR A 277 7.59 18.47 -15.98
N SER A 278 7.00 19.45 -15.30
CA SER A 278 7.67 20.23 -14.25
C SER A 278 6.75 20.40 -13.06
N PHE A 279 7.17 19.95 -11.89
CA PHE A 279 6.39 20.03 -10.67
C PHE A 279 7.27 20.02 -9.43
N TYR A 280 6.93 20.82 -8.43
CA TYR A 280 7.56 20.86 -7.10
C TYR A 280 9.10 20.89 -7.11
N GLY A 281 9.69 21.72 -8.00
CA GLY A 281 11.15 21.83 -8.13
C GLY A 281 11.82 20.67 -8.85
N HIS A 282 11.06 19.84 -9.56
CA HIS A 282 11.55 18.72 -10.36
C HIS A 282 11.09 18.83 -11.80
N ILE A 283 11.86 18.21 -12.69
CA ILE A 283 11.61 18.12 -14.13
C ILE A 283 11.65 16.64 -14.50
N PHE A 284 10.62 16.20 -15.26
CA PHE A 284 10.61 14.84 -15.79
C PHE A 284 11.55 14.72 -16.97
N ASN A 285 12.55 13.88 -16.85
CA ASN A 285 13.49 13.59 -17.92
C ASN A 285 12.89 12.50 -18.83
N GLU A 286 12.47 12.92 -20.02
CA GLU A 286 11.84 12.02 -21.01
C GLU A 286 12.74 10.89 -21.49
N HIS A 287 14.07 11.08 -21.37
CA HIS A 287 15.04 10.06 -21.79
C HIS A 287 15.27 9.00 -20.72
N THR A 288 15.48 9.41 -19.47
CA THR A 288 15.69 8.50 -18.33
C THR A 288 14.39 8.02 -17.71
N LYS A 289 13.26 8.68 -18.04
CA LYS A 289 11.96 8.45 -17.41
C LYS A 289 11.96 8.64 -15.89
N ILE A 290 12.76 9.57 -15.40
CA ILE A 290 12.90 9.89 -13.97
C ILE A 290 12.60 11.37 -13.75
N TRP A 291 11.99 11.68 -12.61
CA TRP A 291 11.87 13.03 -12.10
C TRP A 291 13.17 13.43 -11.43
N GLU A 292 13.82 14.44 -11.98
CA GLU A 292 15.13 14.95 -11.54
C GLU A 292 14.96 16.32 -10.88
N SER A 293 15.75 16.61 -9.85
CA SER A 293 15.76 17.95 -9.26
C SER A 293 16.11 19.00 -10.31
N ALA A 294 15.37 20.10 -10.33
CA ALA A 294 15.61 21.21 -11.26
C ALA A 294 16.82 22.08 -10.89
N VAL A 295 17.51 21.78 -9.79
CA VAL A 295 18.70 22.55 -9.28
C VAL A 295 19.90 21.65 -9.21
#